data_70c70944e31f25ecca4f3bc9d38014af
#
_entry.id   70c70944e31f25ecca4f3bc9d38014af
#
_cell.length_a   1.000
_cell.length_b   1.000
_cell.length_c   1.000
_cell.angle_alpha   90.00
_cell.angle_beta   90.00
_cell.angle_gamma   90.00
#
_symmetry.space_group_name_H-M   'P 1'
#
loop_
_entity.id
_entity.type
_entity.pdbx_description
1 polymer ?
#
loop_
_entity_poly.entity_id
_entity_poly.type
_entity_poly.pdbx_seq_one_letter_code
_entity_poly.pdbx_strand_id
1 'polypeptide(L)'
;MHQRRMESRFLCAELARVSWMVGPDRHQTEEAILEDICATGGCVQLEEPIPVGSVIMVTFRGQRFDGRVRYCVSGEFGYFIGVKFAADTPWSRDLAVPDHMINLDTVTM
;
A
#
# COMPACT_ATOMS: atom_id res chain seq x y z
N MET A 1 27.56 6.66 10.46
CA MET A 1 26.46 5.88 10.97
C MET A 1 25.29 5.86 10.01
N HIS A 2 24.75 4.73 9.75
CA HIS A 2 23.64 4.66 8.84
C HIS A 2 22.33 4.50 9.60
N GLN A 3 21.27 4.89 8.94
CA GLN A 3 19.94 4.82 9.47
C GLN A 3 19.45 3.39 9.46
N ARG A 4 18.98 2.90 10.60
CA ARG A 4 18.36 1.60 10.65
C ARG A 4 16.88 1.73 10.37
N ARG A 5 16.36 0.85 9.54
CA ARG A 5 14.94 0.80 9.29
C ARG A 5 14.21 0.27 10.53
N MET A 6 13.18 0.98 10.95
CA MET A 6 12.46 0.61 12.16
C MET A 6 11.52 -0.57 11.94
N GLU A 7 11.16 -0.85 10.70
CA GLU A 7 10.24 -1.92 10.38
C GLU A 7 10.63 -2.56 9.08
N SER A 8 10.29 -3.84 8.93
CA SER A 8 10.60 -4.59 7.72
C SER A 8 9.62 -4.24 6.62
N ARG A 9 10.14 -4.16 5.41
CA ARG A 9 9.34 -4.03 4.20
C ARG A 9 9.38 -5.34 3.43
N PHE A 10 8.23 -5.70 2.89
CA PHE A 10 8.08 -6.95 2.17
C PHE A 10 7.59 -6.67 0.77
N LEU A 11 8.35 -7.12 -0.22
CA LEU A 11 7.86 -7.15 -1.59
C LEU A 11 6.82 -8.25 -1.71
N CYS A 12 5.77 -7.95 -2.43
CA CYS A 12 4.76 -8.94 -2.73
C CYS A 12 4.15 -8.55 -4.08
N ALA A 13 3.22 -9.35 -4.56
CA ALA A 13 2.47 -9.02 -5.76
C ALA A 13 1.09 -9.62 -5.54
N GLU A 14 0.34 -8.96 -4.68
CA GLU A 14 -0.91 -9.49 -4.19
C GLU A 14 -2.06 -8.66 -4.74
N LEU A 15 -3.11 -9.31 -5.19
CA LEU A 15 -4.31 -8.58 -5.59
C LEU A 15 -4.91 -7.88 -4.38
N ALA A 16 -5.27 -6.64 -4.58
CA ALA A 16 -5.86 -5.81 -3.54
C ALA A 16 -6.97 -4.98 -4.16
N ARG A 17 -7.77 -4.39 -3.32
CA ARG A 17 -8.80 -3.45 -3.74
C ARG A 17 -8.54 -2.15 -3.02
N VAL A 18 -8.59 -1.05 -3.76
CA VAL A 18 -8.39 0.26 -3.17
C VAL A 18 -9.63 1.10 -3.43
N SER A 19 -10.00 1.89 -2.42
CA SER A 19 -11.09 2.84 -2.52
C SER A 19 -10.58 4.18 -2.04
N TRP A 20 -10.98 5.23 -2.72
CA TRP A 20 -10.59 6.57 -2.30
C TRP A 20 -11.71 7.54 -2.58
N MET A 21 -11.66 8.66 -1.87
CA MET A 21 -12.65 9.72 -2.01
C MET A 21 -12.31 10.57 -3.22
N VAL A 22 -13.28 10.78 -4.11
CA VAL A 22 -13.12 11.67 -5.26
C VAL A 22 -13.96 12.93 -5.11
N GLY A 23 -14.62 13.08 -3.97
CA GLY A 23 -15.43 14.24 -3.65
C GLY A 23 -16.03 14.01 -2.29
N PRO A 24 -16.85 14.95 -1.80
CA PRO A 24 -17.37 14.84 -0.44
C PRO A 24 -18.17 13.58 -0.18
N ASP A 25 -18.90 13.09 -1.20
CA ASP A 25 -19.80 11.96 -1.02
C ASP A 25 -19.53 10.82 -1.98
N ARG A 26 -18.38 10.83 -2.65
CA ARG A 26 -18.12 9.84 -3.70
C ARG A 26 -16.84 9.08 -3.44
N HIS A 27 -16.96 7.77 -3.53
CA HIS A 27 -15.83 6.85 -3.50
C HIS A 27 -15.61 6.29 -4.89
N GLN A 28 -14.38 6.05 -5.26
CA GLN A 28 -14.04 5.25 -6.41
C GLN A 28 -13.30 4.02 -5.90
N THR A 29 -13.60 2.86 -6.48
CA THR A 29 -13.00 1.60 -6.08
C THR A 29 -12.40 0.93 -7.31
N GLU A 30 -11.17 0.48 -7.19
CA GLU A 30 -10.45 -0.17 -8.28
C GLU A 30 -9.67 -1.34 -7.74
N GLU A 31 -9.42 -2.30 -8.61
CA GLU A 31 -8.47 -3.37 -8.29
C GLU A 31 -7.06 -2.86 -8.48
N ALA A 32 -6.17 -3.38 -7.66
CA ALA A 32 -4.79 -2.94 -7.65
C ALA A 32 -3.89 -4.12 -7.33
N ILE A 33 -2.60 -3.93 -7.55
CA ILE A 33 -1.59 -4.88 -7.13
C ILE A 33 -0.85 -4.27 -5.95
N LEU A 34 -0.85 -4.97 -4.84
CA LEU A 34 -0.06 -4.57 -3.68
C LEU A 34 1.38 -4.98 -3.97
N GLU A 35 2.24 -3.99 -4.16
CA GLU A 35 3.62 -4.22 -4.55
C GLU A 35 4.53 -4.47 -3.37
N ASP A 36 4.34 -3.72 -2.30
CA ASP A 36 5.09 -3.94 -1.06
C ASP A 36 4.26 -3.49 0.12
N ILE A 37 4.63 -3.95 1.30
CA ILE A 37 3.91 -3.61 2.51
C ILE A 37 4.86 -3.63 3.70
N CYS A 38 4.60 -2.74 4.64
CA CYS A 38 5.24 -2.71 5.96
C CYS A 38 4.20 -2.29 6.99
N ALA A 39 4.62 -2.20 8.24
CA ALA A 39 3.67 -1.93 9.31
C ALA A 39 2.95 -0.60 9.14
N THR A 40 3.59 0.40 8.56
CA THR A 40 3.01 1.74 8.48
C THR A 40 2.54 2.13 7.10
N GLY A 41 2.64 1.25 6.11
CA GLY A 41 2.17 1.61 4.78
C GLY A 41 2.56 0.60 3.72
N GLY A 42 2.34 0.99 2.48
CA GLY A 42 2.65 0.14 1.36
C GLY A 42 2.58 0.87 0.05
N CYS A 43 2.78 0.13 -1.01
CA CYS A 43 2.69 0.66 -2.36
C CYS A 43 1.73 -0.21 -3.16
N VAL A 44 0.78 0.42 -3.83
CA VAL A 44 -0.14 -0.28 -4.72
C VAL A 44 0.03 0.28 -6.12
N GLN A 45 -0.21 -0.57 -7.11
CA GLN A 45 -0.18 -0.18 -8.52
C GLN A 45 -1.57 -0.34 -9.10
N LEU A 46 -2.05 0.69 -9.77
CA LEU A 46 -3.34 0.65 -10.46
C LEU A 46 -3.33 1.59 -11.64
N GLU A 47 -4.37 1.52 -12.45
CA GLU A 47 -4.42 2.28 -13.70
C GLU A 47 -4.74 3.75 -13.48
N GLU A 48 -5.42 4.08 -12.38
CA GLU A 48 -5.87 5.44 -12.12
C GLU A 48 -4.90 6.18 -11.20
N PRO A 49 -4.65 7.46 -11.46
CA PRO A 49 -3.89 8.24 -10.50
C PRO A 49 -4.77 8.61 -9.31
N ILE A 50 -4.15 8.77 -8.16
CA ILE A 50 -4.85 9.19 -6.95
C ILE A 50 -4.08 10.38 -6.38
N PRO A 51 -4.73 11.52 -6.16
CA PRO A 51 -4.00 12.70 -5.66
C PRO A 51 -3.36 12.47 -4.31
N VAL A 52 -2.16 13.01 -4.14
CA VAL A 52 -1.46 12.96 -2.86
C VAL A 52 -2.33 13.62 -1.79
N GLY A 53 -2.38 13.00 -0.62
CA GLY A 53 -3.20 13.47 0.48
C GLY A 53 -4.59 12.88 0.52
N SER A 54 -5.01 12.16 -0.54
CA SER A 54 -6.33 11.54 -0.56
C SER A 54 -6.46 10.49 0.53
N VAL A 55 -7.65 10.42 1.11
CA VAL A 55 -8.00 9.31 1.99
C VAL A 55 -8.19 8.07 1.15
N ILE A 56 -7.55 7.00 1.53
CA ILE A 56 -7.56 5.76 0.77
C ILE A 56 -7.76 4.58 1.72
N MET A 57 -8.46 3.58 1.23
CA MET A 57 -8.66 2.32 1.94
C MET A 57 -8.09 1.21 1.07
N VAL A 58 -7.23 0.39 1.65
CA VAL A 58 -6.62 -0.75 0.96
C VAL A 58 -7.14 -2.01 1.62
N THR A 59 -7.68 -2.91 0.83
CA THR A 59 -8.20 -4.17 1.33
C THR A 59 -7.51 -5.31 0.62
N PHE A 60 -6.95 -6.24 1.38
CA PHE A 60 -6.45 -7.48 0.82
C PHE A 60 -6.55 -8.56 1.89
N ARG A 61 -6.79 -9.78 1.45
CA ARG A 61 -6.96 -10.92 2.34
C ARG A 61 -8.01 -10.69 3.41
N GLY A 62 -9.06 -9.93 3.05
CA GLY A 62 -10.17 -9.67 3.97
C GLY A 62 -9.88 -8.64 5.04
N GLN A 63 -8.72 -8.02 5.01
CA GLN A 63 -8.36 -6.99 5.98
C GLN A 63 -8.33 -5.63 5.30
N ARG A 64 -8.79 -4.62 6.01
CA ARG A 64 -8.86 -3.26 5.52
C ARG A 64 -7.88 -2.38 6.26
N PHE A 65 -7.14 -1.58 5.50
CA PHE A 65 -6.15 -0.65 6.02
C PHE A 65 -6.49 0.74 5.51
N ASP A 66 -6.75 1.65 6.41
CA ASP A 66 -7.07 3.03 6.08
C ASP A 66 -5.80 3.84 6.08
N GLY A 67 -5.73 4.85 5.22
CA GLY A 67 -4.54 5.67 5.17
C GLY A 67 -4.69 6.87 4.26
N ARG A 68 -3.56 7.44 3.90
CA ARG A 68 -3.49 8.57 3.01
C ARG A 68 -2.42 8.34 1.96
N VAL A 69 -2.67 8.89 0.78
CA VAL A 69 -1.72 8.79 -0.32
C VAL A 69 -0.54 9.71 -0.04
N ARG A 70 0.66 9.13 -0.04
CA ARG A 70 1.91 9.86 0.16
C ARG A 70 2.54 10.31 -1.13
N TYR A 71 2.47 9.46 -2.16
CA TYR A 71 2.99 9.81 -3.47
C TYR A 71 2.19 9.08 -4.54
N CYS A 72 2.28 9.63 -5.75
CA CYS A 72 1.65 9.04 -6.92
C CYS A 72 2.61 9.29 -8.08
N VAL A 73 3.21 8.22 -8.60
CA VAL A 73 4.15 8.35 -9.70
C VAL A 73 3.71 7.47 -10.84
N SER A 74 3.85 7.97 -12.07
CA SER A 74 3.48 7.20 -13.24
C SER A 74 4.51 6.11 -13.48
N GLY A 75 4.02 4.94 -13.87
CA GLY A 75 4.85 3.83 -14.26
C GLY A 75 4.51 3.42 -15.68
N GLU A 76 5.03 2.28 -16.08
CA GLU A 76 4.83 1.79 -17.43
C GLU A 76 3.38 1.37 -17.68
N PHE A 77 2.73 0.82 -16.66
CA PHE A 77 1.39 0.26 -16.80
C PHE A 77 0.40 0.91 -15.85
N GLY A 78 0.60 2.17 -15.51
CA GLY A 78 -0.31 2.88 -14.63
C GLY A 78 0.47 3.70 -13.63
N TYR A 79 0.03 3.64 -12.37
CA TYR A 79 0.58 4.50 -11.32
C TYR A 79 0.96 3.69 -10.11
N PHE A 80 2.07 4.06 -9.49
CA PHE A 80 2.47 3.54 -8.19
C PHE A 80 2.04 4.53 -7.13
N ILE A 81 1.22 4.06 -6.20
CA ILE A 81 0.62 4.88 -5.16
C ILE A 81 1.20 4.46 -3.82
N GLY A 82 1.93 5.36 -3.20
CA GLY A 82 2.45 5.12 -1.85
C GLY A 82 1.41 5.51 -0.82
N VAL A 83 1.15 4.62 0.13
CA VAL A 83 0.11 4.81 1.14
C VAL A 83 0.75 4.74 2.51
N LYS A 84 0.41 5.71 3.36
CA LYS A 84 0.75 5.64 4.77
C LYS A 84 -0.50 5.25 5.53
N PHE A 85 -0.43 4.14 6.27
CA PHE A 85 -1.58 3.66 7.05
C PHE A 85 -1.81 4.55 8.25
N ALA A 86 -3.08 4.67 8.64
CA ALA A 86 -3.44 5.33 9.88
C ALA A 86 -2.89 4.54 11.06
N ALA A 87 -2.61 5.24 12.16
CA ALA A 87 -1.97 4.62 13.31
C ALA A 87 -2.82 3.52 13.92
N ASP A 88 -4.13 3.57 13.74
CA ASP A 88 -5.04 2.57 14.30
C ASP A 88 -5.31 1.41 13.34
N THR A 89 -4.71 1.41 12.16
CA THR A 89 -4.85 0.29 11.22
C THR A 89 -3.47 -0.12 10.68
N PRO A 90 -2.52 -0.47 11.56
CA PRO A 90 -1.22 -0.92 11.07
C PRO A 90 -1.31 -2.33 10.53
N TRP A 91 -0.40 -2.65 9.64
CA TRP A 91 -0.29 -4.01 9.13
C TRP A 91 0.71 -4.80 9.97
N SER A 92 0.41 -6.07 10.16
CA SER A 92 1.37 -7.04 10.68
C SER A 92 1.10 -8.38 10.01
N ARG A 93 2.06 -9.28 10.12
CA ARG A 93 1.92 -10.61 9.54
C ARG A 93 0.77 -11.39 10.15
N ASP A 94 0.36 -11.02 11.36
CA ASP A 94 -0.73 -11.70 12.03
C ASP A 94 -2.09 -11.35 11.43
N LEU A 95 -2.18 -10.25 10.71
CA LEU A 95 -3.45 -9.77 10.18
C LEU A 95 -3.71 -10.30 8.78
N ALA A 96 -2.74 -10.18 7.89
CA ALA A 96 -2.91 -10.60 6.51
C ALA A 96 -1.53 -10.93 5.93
N VAL A 97 -1.40 -12.10 5.33
CA VAL A 97 -0.12 -12.55 4.79
C VAL A 97 -0.28 -12.71 3.28
N PRO A 98 0.45 -11.92 2.49
CA PRO A 98 0.47 -12.13 1.04
C PRO A 98 1.00 -13.53 0.71
N ASP A 99 0.58 -14.07 -0.43
CA ASP A 99 1.02 -15.40 -0.85
C ASP A 99 2.51 -15.49 -1.01
N HIS A 100 3.10 -14.42 -1.57
CA HIS A 100 4.52 -14.38 -1.83
C HIS A 100 5.09 -13.12 -1.22
N MET A 101 6.06 -13.28 -0.33
CA MET A 101 6.70 -12.15 0.32
C MET A 101 8.19 -12.30 0.26
N ILE A 102 8.87 -11.21 -0.06
CA ILE A 102 10.32 -11.14 0.01
C ILE A 102 10.65 -10.00 0.96
N ASN A 103 11.34 -10.34 2.04
CA ASN A 103 11.74 -9.34 3.02
C ASN A 103 12.90 -8.54 2.44
N LEU A 104 12.67 -7.27 2.17
CA LEU A 104 13.69 -6.41 1.56
C LEU A 104 14.89 -6.22 2.47
N ASP A 105 14.70 -6.34 3.78
CA ASP A 105 15.81 -6.15 4.72
C ASP A 105 16.78 -7.31 4.73
N THR A 106 16.38 -8.45 4.18
CA THR A 106 17.24 -9.63 4.13
C THR A 106 17.84 -9.88 2.75
N VAL A 107 17.47 -9.07 1.77
CA VAL A 107 18.02 -9.21 0.43
C VAL A 107 19.45 -8.67 0.43
N THR A 108 20.37 -9.48 -0.09
CA THR A 108 21.78 -9.10 -0.18
C THR A 108 22.10 -8.79 -1.63
N MET A 109 22.64 -7.64 -1.85
CA MET A 109 22.99 -7.21 -3.21
C MET A 109 24.43 -7.55 -3.54
#